data_fb537264bc5011486925d0295f9ad0c2
#
_entry.id   fb537264bc5011486925d0295f9ad0c2
#
_cell.length_a   1.000
_cell.length_b   1.000
_cell.length_c   1.000
_cell.angle_alpha   90.00
_cell.angle_beta   90.00
_cell.angle_gamma   90.00
#
_symmetry.space_group_name_H-M   'P 1'
#
loop_
_entity.id
_entity.type
_entity.pdbx_description
1 polymer ?
#
loop_
_entity_poly.entity_id
_entity_poly.type
_entity_poly.pdbx_seq_one_letter_code
_entity_poly.pdbx_strand_id
1 'polypeptide(L)'
;MTYKIVTDSSATLPLELIKEFDLTILPLSYMDTATGIQTPINVFDESFDLVAFYNNMRNGVVYTTSLPNQSDSHDALVKLLEEGNDLIYIGFDSALSGTCEAVSAIMDRLAEEYPNRKLIHIDTLAAVGAEGLLVYYASRMKQKGASIEEVTQWVNDNKFCVDHWFTVEDLKYLLRGGRVSKTSATVGTVLNVKPVMTVGTDGVLTPIEKVRGRKKSLQALVKHFEETHSEINDDYVVCIEHGDCAEDAEWVRNEIAEKFGVKSFMVELLDPVIGSHTGPGLVVLCYPCKPRA
;
A
#
# COMPACT_ATOMS: atom_id res chain seq x y z
N MET A 1 -28.50 6.08 -4.14
CA MET A 1 -27.61 7.18 -3.72
C MET A 1 -26.25 6.94 -4.34
N THR A 2 -25.57 7.99 -4.74
CA THR A 2 -24.19 7.87 -5.24
C THR A 2 -23.23 7.85 -4.05
N TYR A 3 -22.16 7.08 -4.14
CA TYR A 3 -21.10 7.08 -3.13
C TYR A 3 -19.72 7.21 -3.77
N LYS A 4 -18.77 7.70 -2.99
CA LYS A 4 -17.37 7.81 -3.40
C LYS A 4 -16.49 6.86 -2.59
N ILE A 5 -15.50 6.28 -3.26
CA ILE A 5 -14.44 5.53 -2.60
C ILE A 5 -13.29 6.50 -2.36
N VAL A 6 -12.88 6.59 -1.11
CA VAL A 6 -11.75 7.36 -0.63
C VAL A 6 -10.68 6.39 -0.16
N THR A 7 -9.43 6.65 -0.48
CA THR A 7 -8.27 5.95 0.07
C THR A 7 -7.15 6.96 0.31
N ASP A 8 -5.99 6.52 0.68
CA ASP A 8 -4.83 7.38 0.84
C ASP A 8 -3.69 6.99 -0.11
N SER A 9 -2.64 7.79 -0.15
CA SER A 9 -1.58 7.60 -1.15
C SER A 9 -0.75 6.33 -0.93
N SER A 10 -0.88 5.65 0.23
CA SER A 10 -0.17 4.39 0.50
C SER A 10 -0.69 3.20 -0.32
N ALA A 11 -1.90 3.31 -0.89
CA ALA A 11 -2.50 2.27 -1.75
C ALA A 11 -1.73 2.03 -3.07
N THR A 12 -0.82 2.90 -3.44
CA THR A 12 0.09 2.80 -4.60
C THR A 12 -0.63 2.38 -5.89
N LEU A 13 -1.75 3.03 -6.19
CA LEU A 13 -2.56 2.74 -7.38
C LEU A 13 -2.03 3.48 -8.61
N PRO A 14 -2.00 2.84 -9.80
CA PRO A 14 -1.73 3.52 -11.07
C PRO A 14 -2.66 4.71 -11.29
N LEU A 15 -2.12 5.80 -11.80
CA LEU A 15 -2.87 7.05 -12.04
C LEU A 15 -4.09 6.85 -12.95
N GLU A 16 -3.99 5.97 -13.94
CA GLU A 16 -5.08 5.63 -14.83
C GLU A 16 -6.26 5.02 -14.08
N LEU A 17 -6.01 4.15 -13.11
CA LEU A 17 -7.06 3.54 -12.29
C LEU A 17 -7.67 4.55 -11.31
N ILE A 18 -6.85 5.45 -10.74
CA ILE A 18 -7.36 6.54 -9.90
C ILE A 18 -8.37 7.39 -10.67
N LYS A 19 -8.04 7.73 -11.93
CA LYS A 19 -8.92 8.49 -12.82
C LYS A 19 -10.13 7.68 -13.26
N GLU A 20 -9.94 6.41 -13.68
CA GLU A 20 -11.02 5.53 -14.16
C GLU A 20 -12.09 5.32 -13.10
N PHE A 21 -11.67 5.10 -11.85
CA PHE A 21 -12.57 4.80 -10.73
C PHE A 21 -13.08 6.05 -10.01
N ASP A 22 -12.61 7.23 -10.43
CA ASP A 22 -12.97 8.51 -9.79
C ASP A 22 -12.72 8.46 -8.26
N LEU A 23 -11.49 8.02 -7.90
CA LEU A 23 -11.06 7.87 -6.53
C LEU A 23 -10.64 9.21 -5.93
N THR A 24 -10.92 9.38 -4.66
CA THR A 24 -10.34 10.47 -3.87
C THR A 24 -9.18 9.94 -3.06
N ILE A 25 -7.99 10.51 -3.28
CA ILE A 25 -6.75 10.11 -2.60
C ILE A 25 -6.40 11.16 -1.55
N LEU A 26 -6.28 10.74 -0.30
CA LEU A 26 -5.79 11.58 0.80
C LEU A 26 -4.25 11.49 0.85
N PRO A 27 -3.53 12.58 0.59
CA PRO A 27 -2.08 12.53 0.43
C PRO A 27 -1.38 12.47 1.79
N LEU A 28 -0.57 11.43 2.01
CA LEU A 28 0.46 11.43 3.03
C LEU A 28 1.60 12.38 2.62
N SER A 29 2.51 12.66 3.54
CA SER A 29 3.65 13.54 3.26
C SER A 29 4.97 12.90 3.69
N TYR A 30 6.05 13.29 3.02
CA TYR A 30 7.41 13.02 3.46
C TYR A 30 8.16 14.34 3.74
N MET A 31 9.22 14.27 4.53
CA MET A 31 10.05 15.42 4.90
C MET A 31 11.52 15.04 4.86
N ASP A 32 12.31 15.85 4.16
CA ASP A 32 13.76 15.79 4.27
C ASP A 32 14.21 16.35 5.64
N THR A 33 14.86 15.50 6.44
CA THR A 33 15.25 15.85 7.81
C THR A 33 16.35 16.92 7.87
N ALA A 34 17.12 17.13 6.81
CA ALA A 34 18.16 18.14 6.76
C ALA A 34 17.60 19.53 6.45
N THR A 35 16.58 19.63 5.62
CA THR A 35 15.98 20.90 5.22
C THR A 35 14.72 21.24 6.02
N GLY A 36 14.06 20.25 6.61
CA GLY A 36 12.76 20.39 7.26
C GLY A 36 11.59 20.65 6.30
N ILE A 37 11.82 20.53 4.99
CA ILE A 37 10.77 20.73 3.98
C ILE A 37 9.88 19.49 3.95
N GLN A 38 8.61 19.70 4.26
CA GLN A 38 7.56 18.68 4.15
C GLN A 38 6.84 18.81 2.80
N THR A 39 6.68 17.69 2.11
CA THR A 39 6.06 17.61 0.78
C THR A 39 4.94 16.58 0.80
N PRO A 40 3.69 16.96 0.50
CA PRO A 40 2.61 15.99 0.33
C PRO A 40 2.80 15.20 -0.97
N ILE A 41 2.36 13.94 -0.96
CA ILE A 41 2.35 13.11 -2.17
C ILE A 41 1.25 13.61 -3.09
N ASN A 42 1.64 14.07 -4.27
CA ASN A 42 0.69 14.38 -5.33
C ASN A 42 0.72 13.27 -6.37
N VAL A 43 -0.23 12.34 -6.30
CA VAL A 43 -0.34 11.21 -7.23
C VAL A 43 -0.62 11.65 -8.68
N PHE A 44 -0.99 12.92 -8.89
CA PHE A 44 -1.22 13.50 -10.22
C PHE A 44 0.01 14.25 -10.76
N ASP A 45 1.11 14.35 -9.98
CA ASP A 45 2.35 15.00 -10.42
C ASP A 45 3.29 14.00 -11.08
N GLU A 46 3.11 13.78 -12.36
CA GLU A 46 3.97 12.91 -13.18
C GLU A 46 5.39 13.48 -13.36
N SER A 47 5.63 14.74 -12.95
CA SER A 47 6.96 15.38 -13.06
C SER A 47 7.88 15.07 -11.86
N PHE A 48 7.35 14.46 -10.81
CA PHE A 48 8.14 14.13 -9.62
C PHE A 48 9.19 13.05 -9.92
N ASP A 49 10.45 13.39 -9.72
CA ASP A 49 11.58 12.48 -9.97
C ASP A 49 11.79 11.49 -8.81
N LEU A 50 11.04 10.40 -8.83
CA LEU A 50 11.17 9.30 -7.86
C LEU A 50 12.56 8.65 -7.88
N VAL A 51 13.22 8.60 -9.04
CA VAL A 51 14.59 8.04 -9.15
C VAL A 51 15.57 8.92 -8.42
N ALA A 52 15.45 10.25 -8.54
CA ALA A 52 16.25 11.19 -7.77
C ALA A 52 16.03 11.06 -6.27
N PHE A 53 14.77 10.84 -5.81
CA PHE A 53 14.46 10.57 -4.40
C PHE A 53 15.24 9.35 -3.88
N TYR A 54 15.20 8.22 -4.56
CA TYR A 54 15.92 7.01 -4.16
C TYR A 54 17.45 7.18 -4.23
N ASN A 55 17.96 7.93 -5.21
CA ASN A 55 19.37 8.25 -5.29
C ASN A 55 19.83 9.12 -4.12
N ASN A 56 19.02 10.07 -3.67
CA ASN A 56 19.30 10.86 -2.47
C ASN A 56 19.39 9.95 -1.24
N MET A 57 18.50 8.97 -1.09
CA MET A 57 18.55 7.98 0.01
C MET A 57 19.83 7.13 -0.04
N ARG A 58 20.29 6.72 -1.24
CA ARG A 58 21.58 6.01 -1.42
C ARG A 58 22.77 6.89 -1.00
N ASN A 59 22.67 8.18 -1.23
CA ASN A 59 23.66 9.18 -0.84
C ASN A 59 23.55 9.62 0.64
N GLY A 60 22.66 9.00 1.41
CA GLY A 60 22.56 9.20 2.85
C GLY A 60 21.52 10.23 3.31
N VAL A 61 20.73 10.79 2.41
CA VAL A 61 19.61 11.65 2.79
C VAL A 61 18.57 10.83 3.59
N VAL A 62 18.10 11.42 4.68
CA VAL A 62 17.13 10.79 5.59
C VAL A 62 15.81 11.50 5.47
N TYR A 63 14.77 10.72 5.20
CA TYR A 63 13.40 11.21 5.16
C TYR A 63 12.59 10.66 6.33
N THR A 64 11.62 11.45 6.79
CA THR A 64 10.53 11.06 7.71
C THR A 64 9.19 11.28 7.03
N THR A 65 8.12 10.74 7.59
CA THR A 65 6.79 10.80 6.99
C THR A 65 5.75 11.32 7.95
N SER A 66 4.67 11.85 7.41
CA SER A 66 3.52 12.35 8.15
C SER A 66 2.21 11.84 7.57
N LEU A 67 1.20 11.74 8.42
CA LEU A 67 -0.19 11.49 8.04
C LEU A 67 -0.68 12.53 7.02
N PRO A 68 -1.79 12.29 6.32
CA PRO A 68 -2.49 13.31 5.56
C PRO A 68 -2.79 14.53 6.43
N ASN A 69 -2.69 15.72 5.84
CA ASN A 69 -3.05 16.94 6.55
C ASN A 69 -4.53 16.86 6.95
N GLN A 70 -4.83 17.06 8.24
CA GLN A 70 -6.19 16.87 8.75
C GLN A 70 -7.17 17.91 8.20
N SER A 71 -6.75 19.17 8.04
CA SER A 71 -7.61 20.21 7.47
C SER A 71 -7.91 19.93 6.00
N ASP A 72 -6.88 19.61 5.21
CA ASP A 72 -7.06 19.33 3.78
C ASP A 72 -7.91 18.07 3.56
N SER A 73 -7.73 17.04 4.41
CA SER A 73 -8.54 15.83 4.38
C SER A 73 -10.00 16.12 4.74
N HIS A 74 -10.23 16.90 5.78
CA HIS A 74 -11.57 17.35 6.15
C HIS A 74 -12.25 18.08 4.99
N ASP A 75 -11.59 19.07 4.40
CA ASP A 75 -12.17 19.89 3.33
C ASP A 75 -12.45 19.05 2.07
N ALA A 76 -11.57 18.08 1.77
CA ALA A 76 -11.80 17.14 0.66
C ALA A 76 -13.06 16.27 0.90
N LEU A 77 -13.23 15.75 2.12
CA LEU A 77 -14.39 14.93 2.48
C LEU A 77 -15.69 15.75 2.51
N VAL A 78 -15.65 16.96 3.08
CA VAL A 78 -16.80 17.90 3.09
C VAL A 78 -17.27 18.19 1.68
N LYS A 79 -16.35 18.48 0.76
CA LYS A 79 -16.70 18.72 -0.65
C LYS A 79 -17.51 17.57 -1.24
N LEU A 80 -17.08 16.32 -1.03
CA LEU A 80 -17.78 15.14 -1.54
C LEU A 80 -19.18 14.98 -0.92
N LEU A 81 -19.33 15.31 0.38
CA LEU A 81 -20.62 15.25 1.08
C LEU A 81 -21.59 16.34 0.59
N GLU A 82 -21.09 17.57 0.34
CA GLU A 82 -21.87 18.67 -0.23
C GLU A 82 -22.33 18.37 -1.66
N GLU A 83 -21.53 17.62 -2.44
CA GLU A 83 -21.93 17.09 -3.76
C GLU A 83 -23.02 16.01 -3.66
N GLY A 84 -23.39 15.59 -2.46
CA GLY A 84 -24.47 14.66 -2.20
C GLY A 84 -24.07 13.18 -2.18
N ASN A 85 -22.80 12.87 -2.00
CA ASN A 85 -22.30 11.51 -1.95
C ASN A 85 -22.31 10.93 -0.52
N ASP A 86 -22.49 9.61 -0.44
CA ASP A 86 -22.04 8.80 0.70
C ASP A 86 -20.55 8.49 0.53
N LEU A 87 -19.83 8.16 1.60
CA LEU A 87 -18.39 7.93 1.55
C LEU A 87 -18.01 6.56 2.15
N ILE A 88 -17.10 5.86 1.47
CA ILE A 88 -16.40 4.72 2.03
C ILE A 88 -14.90 4.98 1.94
N TYR A 89 -14.23 5.02 3.09
CA TYR A 89 -12.77 5.08 3.19
C TYR A 89 -12.20 3.69 3.39
N ILE A 90 -11.33 3.27 2.50
CA ILE A 90 -10.58 2.02 2.54
C ILE A 90 -9.14 2.43 2.78
N GLY A 91 -8.65 2.26 4.00
CA GLY A 91 -7.47 2.95 4.46
C GLY A 91 -6.30 2.06 4.88
N PHE A 92 -5.17 2.70 4.96
CA PHE A 92 -3.86 2.16 5.32
C PHE A 92 -3.88 1.47 6.69
N ASP A 93 -3.12 0.39 6.80
CA ASP A 93 -2.88 -0.42 7.99
C ASP A 93 -2.58 0.42 9.25
N SER A 94 -3.46 0.31 10.25
CA SER A 94 -3.34 1.06 11.51
C SER A 94 -2.16 0.62 12.38
N ALA A 95 -1.62 -0.58 12.21
CA ALA A 95 -0.43 -1.03 12.92
C ALA A 95 0.86 -0.41 12.35
N LEU A 96 0.83 0.08 11.11
CA LEU A 96 1.97 0.72 10.44
C LEU A 96 1.90 2.24 10.50
N SER A 97 0.69 2.82 10.53
CA SER A 97 0.49 4.26 10.47
C SER A 97 -0.79 4.68 11.21
N GLY A 98 -0.77 5.81 11.89
CA GLY A 98 -1.98 6.44 12.43
C GLY A 98 -2.91 7.09 11.37
N THR A 99 -2.65 6.86 10.07
CA THR A 99 -3.44 7.45 8.97
C THR A 99 -4.90 7.03 9.05
N CYS A 100 -5.17 5.73 9.18
CA CYS A 100 -6.54 5.21 9.26
C CYS A 100 -7.30 5.80 10.46
N GLU A 101 -6.67 5.84 11.64
CA GLU A 101 -7.28 6.43 12.85
C GLU A 101 -7.59 7.93 12.67
N ALA A 102 -6.66 8.69 12.07
CA ALA A 102 -6.83 10.12 11.87
C ALA A 102 -7.98 10.44 10.89
N VAL A 103 -8.06 9.71 9.77
CA VAL A 103 -9.15 9.87 8.78
C VAL A 103 -10.48 9.41 9.36
N SER A 104 -10.51 8.27 10.06
CA SER A 104 -11.72 7.76 10.73
C SER A 104 -12.28 8.78 11.73
N ALA A 105 -11.44 9.41 12.54
CA ALA A 105 -11.86 10.45 13.48
C ALA A 105 -12.43 11.70 12.80
N ILE A 106 -11.98 12.04 11.60
CA ILE A 106 -12.59 13.11 10.79
C ILE A 106 -13.97 12.66 10.31
N MET A 107 -14.08 11.44 9.77
CA MET A 107 -15.34 10.91 9.25
C MET A 107 -16.40 10.73 10.32
N ASP A 108 -16.04 10.32 11.54
CA ASP A 108 -16.96 10.21 12.68
C ASP A 108 -17.58 11.56 13.04
N ARG A 109 -16.79 12.64 13.07
CA ARG A 109 -17.28 14.00 13.28
C ARG A 109 -18.19 14.47 12.16
N LEU A 110 -17.81 14.22 10.91
CA LEU A 110 -18.62 14.56 9.74
C LEU A 110 -19.93 13.76 9.70
N ALA A 111 -19.98 12.55 10.24
CA ALA A 111 -21.24 11.78 10.35
C ALA A 111 -22.26 12.44 11.27
N GLU A 112 -21.81 13.15 12.33
CA GLU A 112 -22.69 13.95 13.20
C GLU A 112 -23.22 15.20 12.46
N GLU A 113 -22.40 15.83 11.61
CA GLU A 113 -22.75 17.04 10.85
C GLU A 113 -23.64 16.71 9.62
N TYR A 114 -23.46 15.51 9.03
CA TYR A 114 -24.17 15.04 7.84
C TYR A 114 -25.01 13.77 8.13
N PRO A 115 -26.02 13.83 9.02
CA PRO A 115 -26.74 12.64 9.52
C PRO A 115 -27.53 11.88 8.43
N ASN A 116 -27.75 12.49 7.27
CA ASN A 116 -28.42 11.88 6.12
C ASN A 116 -27.46 11.22 5.12
N ARG A 117 -26.16 11.20 5.43
CA ARG A 117 -25.11 10.55 4.63
C ARG A 117 -24.55 9.34 5.34
N LYS A 118 -24.13 8.35 4.58
CA LYS A 118 -23.40 7.20 5.10
C LYS A 118 -21.90 7.47 4.96
N LEU A 119 -21.20 7.43 6.08
CA LEU A 119 -19.75 7.54 6.15
C LEU A 119 -19.22 6.26 6.78
N ILE A 120 -18.50 5.48 5.99
CA ILE A 120 -17.96 4.19 6.40
C ILE A 120 -16.44 4.24 6.25
N HIS A 121 -15.72 3.82 7.29
CA HIS A 121 -14.26 3.70 7.25
C HIS A 121 -13.84 2.26 7.57
N ILE A 122 -12.83 1.77 6.86
CA ILE A 122 -12.31 0.41 6.99
C ILE A 122 -10.79 0.46 7.14
N ASP A 123 -10.31 -0.07 8.26
CA ASP A 123 -8.90 -0.42 8.40
C ASP A 123 -8.65 -1.73 7.66
N THR A 124 -7.83 -1.67 6.64
CA THR A 124 -7.56 -2.84 5.79
C THR A 124 -6.58 -3.83 6.43
N LEU A 125 -5.76 -3.40 7.40
CA LEU A 125 -4.58 -4.11 7.87
C LEU A 125 -3.70 -4.57 6.68
N ALA A 126 -3.65 -3.69 5.68
CA ALA A 126 -2.92 -3.86 4.43
C ALA A 126 -2.22 -2.54 4.05
N ALA A 127 -1.22 -2.65 3.18
CA ALA A 127 -0.43 -1.53 2.69
C ALA A 127 -0.12 -1.74 1.22
N VAL A 128 0.32 -0.68 0.54
CA VAL A 128 0.78 -0.71 -0.85
C VAL A 128 -0.21 -1.44 -1.77
N GLY A 129 0.24 -2.23 -2.70
CA GLY A 129 -0.61 -2.95 -3.65
C GLY A 129 -1.66 -3.86 -3.04
N ALA A 130 -1.50 -4.33 -1.79
CA ALA A 130 -2.56 -5.13 -1.16
C ALA A 130 -3.74 -4.26 -0.69
N GLU A 131 -3.48 -3.07 -0.14
CA GLU A 131 -4.50 -2.03 0.05
C GLU A 131 -5.08 -1.61 -1.30
N GLY A 132 -4.21 -1.35 -2.29
CA GLY A 132 -4.60 -1.03 -3.65
C GLY A 132 -5.50 -2.07 -4.30
N LEU A 133 -5.26 -3.37 -4.10
CA LEU A 133 -6.12 -4.45 -4.60
C LEU A 133 -7.51 -4.42 -3.98
N LEU A 134 -7.63 -4.16 -2.67
CA LEU A 134 -8.93 -4.00 -2.03
C LEU A 134 -9.71 -2.82 -2.62
N VAL A 135 -9.03 -1.68 -2.83
CA VAL A 135 -9.62 -0.51 -3.48
C VAL A 135 -9.99 -0.81 -4.94
N TYR A 136 -9.14 -1.51 -5.68
CA TYR A 136 -9.38 -1.93 -7.06
C TYR A 136 -10.65 -2.78 -7.18
N TYR A 137 -10.75 -3.87 -6.42
CA TYR A 137 -11.91 -4.75 -6.47
C TYR A 137 -13.19 -4.07 -5.97
N ALA A 138 -13.11 -3.25 -4.91
CA ALA A 138 -14.21 -2.42 -4.45
C ALA A 138 -14.72 -1.48 -5.54
N SER A 139 -13.80 -0.86 -6.29
CA SER A 139 -14.13 0.03 -7.40
C SER A 139 -14.76 -0.71 -8.58
N ARG A 140 -14.26 -1.90 -8.91
CA ARG A 140 -14.87 -2.77 -9.94
C ARG A 140 -16.29 -3.20 -9.56
N MET A 141 -16.53 -3.51 -8.28
CA MET A 141 -17.87 -3.81 -7.78
C MET A 141 -18.80 -2.61 -7.92
N LYS A 142 -18.34 -1.41 -7.53
CA LYS A 142 -19.08 -0.16 -7.70
C LYS A 142 -19.44 0.09 -9.16
N GLN A 143 -18.50 -0.10 -10.10
CA GLN A 143 -18.76 0.03 -11.54
C GLN A 143 -19.83 -0.96 -12.04
N LYS A 144 -19.89 -2.17 -11.44
CA LYS A 144 -20.92 -3.18 -11.72
C LYS A 144 -22.26 -2.88 -11.01
N GLY A 145 -22.37 -1.78 -10.28
CA GLY A 145 -23.59 -1.31 -9.63
C GLY A 145 -23.81 -1.79 -8.18
N ALA A 146 -22.79 -2.34 -7.53
CA ALA A 146 -22.88 -2.72 -6.12
C ALA A 146 -23.14 -1.51 -5.22
N SER A 147 -23.96 -1.70 -4.19
CA SER A 147 -24.24 -0.72 -3.14
C SER A 147 -23.01 -0.51 -2.24
N ILE A 148 -23.02 0.58 -1.47
CA ILE A 148 -21.95 0.88 -0.51
C ILE A 148 -21.89 -0.24 0.58
N GLU A 149 -23.02 -0.81 0.96
CA GLU A 149 -23.10 -1.91 1.94
C GLU A 149 -22.48 -3.20 1.39
N GLU A 150 -22.77 -3.55 0.13
CA GLU A 150 -22.20 -4.73 -0.51
C GLU A 150 -20.69 -4.60 -0.65
N VAL A 151 -20.19 -3.43 -1.03
CA VAL A 151 -18.75 -3.15 -1.12
C VAL A 151 -18.11 -3.19 0.27
N THR A 152 -18.74 -2.58 1.28
CA THR A 152 -18.25 -2.61 2.67
C THR A 152 -18.13 -4.04 3.19
N GLN A 153 -19.17 -4.85 2.98
CA GLN A 153 -19.17 -6.24 3.40
C GLN A 153 -18.06 -7.02 2.69
N TRP A 154 -17.93 -6.84 1.37
CA TRP A 154 -16.90 -7.53 0.59
C TRP A 154 -15.50 -7.18 1.07
N VAL A 155 -15.18 -5.88 1.30
CA VAL A 155 -13.84 -5.47 1.78
C VAL A 155 -13.55 -6.10 3.15
N ASN A 156 -14.50 -6.07 4.08
CA ASN A 156 -14.33 -6.67 5.40
C ASN A 156 -14.11 -8.19 5.34
N ASP A 157 -14.82 -8.89 4.46
CA ASP A 157 -14.70 -10.35 4.30
C ASP A 157 -13.39 -10.75 3.60
N ASN A 158 -12.82 -9.85 2.76
CA ASN A 158 -11.67 -10.17 1.91
C ASN A 158 -10.36 -9.48 2.32
N LYS A 159 -10.34 -8.58 3.30
CA LYS A 159 -9.10 -7.90 3.68
C LYS A 159 -7.96 -8.82 4.14
N PHE A 160 -8.28 -10.02 4.60
CA PHE A 160 -7.30 -11.05 4.90
C PHE A 160 -7.08 -12.05 3.74
N CYS A 161 -7.73 -11.83 2.59
CA CYS A 161 -7.54 -12.60 1.37
C CYS A 161 -6.66 -11.89 0.33
N VAL A 162 -5.90 -10.89 0.76
CA VAL A 162 -4.81 -10.28 0.00
C VAL A 162 -3.51 -10.44 0.79
N ASP A 163 -2.43 -10.79 0.12
CA ASP A 163 -1.15 -11.07 0.76
C ASP A 163 -0.09 -10.03 0.36
N HIS A 164 0.93 -9.88 1.21
CA HIS A 164 2.09 -9.01 1.01
C HIS A 164 3.36 -9.82 1.28
N TRP A 165 4.12 -10.16 0.28
CA TRP A 165 5.43 -10.74 0.46
C TRP A 165 6.49 -9.78 -0.05
N PHE A 166 7.46 -9.44 0.77
CA PHE A 166 8.45 -8.46 0.39
C PHE A 166 9.86 -8.80 0.89
N THR A 167 10.84 -8.23 0.21
CA THR A 167 12.25 -8.28 0.60
C THR A 167 12.88 -6.92 0.45
N VAL A 168 13.71 -6.51 1.41
CA VAL A 168 14.44 -5.25 1.38
C VAL A 168 15.94 -5.49 1.16
N GLU A 169 16.60 -4.52 0.59
CA GLU A 169 18.07 -4.56 0.46
C GLU A 169 18.75 -4.39 1.82
N ASP A 170 18.20 -3.50 2.68
CA ASP A 170 18.76 -3.18 3.99
C ASP A 170 17.63 -2.87 5.00
N LEU A 171 17.61 -3.63 6.10
CA LEU A 171 16.66 -3.43 7.21
C LEU A 171 16.81 -2.09 7.94
N LYS A 172 17.92 -1.39 7.76
CA LYS A 172 18.17 -0.11 8.47
C LYS A 172 17.06 0.92 8.28
N TYR A 173 16.39 0.92 7.12
CA TYR A 173 15.30 1.87 6.83
C TYR A 173 14.07 1.54 7.67
N LEU A 174 13.62 0.27 7.70
CA LEU A 174 12.51 -0.21 8.53
C LEU A 174 12.77 0.00 10.03
N LEU A 175 14.01 -0.26 10.47
CA LEU A 175 14.43 -0.04 11.86
C LEU A 175 14.39 1.45 12.24
N ARG A 176 14.93 2.32 11.37
CA ARG A 176 14.93 3.76 11.59
C ARG A 176 13.51 4.31 11.60
N GLY A 177 12.66 3.82 10.71
CA GLY A 177 11.25 4.19 10.63
C GLY A 177 10.40 3.63 11.77
N GLY A 178 10.94 2.69 12.59
CA GLY A 178 10.21 2.07 13.70
C GLY A 178 9.13 1.06 13.31
N ARG A 179 9.08 0.62 12.05
CA ARG A 179 8.11 -0.36 11.55
C ARG A 179 8.56 -1.81 11.76
N VAL A 180 9.80 -1.99 12.21
CA VAL A 180 10.33 -3.28 12.67
C VAL A 180 11.05 -3.06 13.99
N SER A 181 10.85 -3.96 14.97
CA SER A 181 11.52 -3.86 16.26
C SER A 181 12.99 -4.28 16.17
N LYS A 182 13.83 -3.76 17.08
CA LYS A 182 15.25 -4.17 17.17
C LYS A 182 15.42 -5.67 17.45
N THR A 183 14.46 -6.28 18.13
CA THR A 183 14.44 -7.71 18.44
C THR A 183 14.09 -8.57 17.24
N SER A 184 13.13 -8.17 16.42
CA SER A 184 12.80 -8.85 15.16
C SER A 184 13.87 -8.63 14.09
N ALA A 185 14.56 -7.50 14.13
CA ALA A 185 15.67 -7.19 13.24
C ALA A 185 17.03 -7.76 13.70
N THR A 186 17.10 -8.72 14.62
CA THR A 186 18.34 -9.44 14.96
C THR A 186 18.95 -10.20 13.76
N VAL A 187 18.64 -9.74 12.57
CA VAL A 187 19.40 -9.97 11.37
C VAL A 187 20.59 -9.04 11.45
N GLY A 188 21.53 -9.41 12.32
CA GLY A 188 22.80 -8.70 12.36
C GLY A 188 23.33 -8.49 10.95
N THR A 189 24.18 -7.52 10.80
CA THR A 189 25.01 -7.15 9.66
C THR A 189 25.77 -8.33 9.00
N VAL A 190 25.07 -9.46 8.78
CA VAL A 190 25.65 -10.58 8.02
C VAL A 190 25.61 -10.17 6.54
N LEU A 191 26.77 -10.01 5.98
CA LEU A 191 26.98 -9.61 4.61
C LEU A 191 26.11 -10.45 3.65
N ASN A 192 25.27 -9.77 2.87
CA ASN A 192 24.45 -10.36 1.81
C ASN A 192 23.30 -11.30 2.29
N VAL A 193 22.82 -11.16 3.54
CA VAL A 193 21.58 -11.81 3.98
C VAL A 193 20.40 -10.86 3.76
N LYS A 194 19.38 -11.35 3.06
CA LYS A 194 18.15 -10.62 2.73
C LYS A 194 16.98 -11.20 3.53
N PRO A 195 16.21 -10.38 4.25
CA PRO A 195 14.99 -10.83 4.88
C PRO A 195 13.89 -11.00 3.83
N VAL A 196 13.07 -12.02 4.00
CA VAL A 196 11.78 -12.18 3.33
C VAL A 196 10.71 -12.04 4.41
N MET A 197 9.78 -11.14 4.18
CA MET A 197 8.85 -10.65 5.17
C MET A 197 7.43 -10.64 4.63
N THR A 198 6.46 -10.64 5.53
CA THR A 198 5.04 -10.46 5.23
C THR A 198 4.39 -9.48 6.22
N VAL A 199 3.14 -9.13 5.96
CA VAL A 199 2.28 -8.41 6.90
C VAL A 199 1.35 -9.43 7.57
N GLY A 200 1.37 -9.51 8.89
CA GLY A 200 0.49 -10.40 9.66
C GLY A 200 -0.99 -9.97 9.61
N THR A 201 -1.87 -10.81 10.13
CA THR A 201 -3.30 -10.44 10.29
C THR A 201 -3.52 -9.36 11.35
N ASP A 202 -2.50 -9.07 12.15
CA ASP A 202 -2.41 -7.95 13.09
C ASP A 202 -1.80 -6.67 12.47
N GLY A 203 -1.50 -6.67 11.18
CA GLY A 203 -0.87 -5.55 10.46
C GLY A 203 0.65 -5.43 10.68
N VAL A 204 1.25 -6.27 11.51
CA VAL A 204 2.68 -6.14 11.86
C VAL A 204 3.60 -6.74 10.80
N LEU A 205 4.64 -5.99 10.43
CA LEU A 205 5.70 -6.50 9.54
C LEU A 205 6.48 -7.63 10.21
N THR A 206 6.37 -8.84 9.67
CA THR A 206 6.91 -10.06 10.26
C THR A 206 7.98 -10.67 9.37
N PRO A 207 9.24 -10.76 9.82
CA PRO A 207 10.28 -11.53 9.15
C PRO A 207 9.97 -13.03 9.22
N ILE A 208 9.87 -13.68 8.06
CA ILE A 208 9.56 -15.13 7.98
C ILE A 208 10.83 -15.93 7.73
N GLU A 209 11.66 -15.49 6.78
CA GLU A 209 12.89 -16.20 6.48
C GLU A 209 14.05 -15.25 6.15
N LYS A 210 15.25 -15.79 6.18
CA LYS A 210 16.50 -15.11 5.86
C LYS A 210 17.22 -15.91 4.79
N VAL A 211 17.44 -15.29 3.64
CA VAL A 211 18.09 -15.96 2.52
C VAL A 211 19.39 -15.25 2.15
N ARG A 212 20.35 -15.98 1.60
CA ARG A 212 21.63 -15.40 1.20
C ARG A 212 21.64 -15.03 -0.26
N GLY A 213 21.70 -13.74 -0.53
CA GLY A 213 21.80 -13.15 -1.88
C GLY A 213 20.45 -12.73 -2.46
N ARG A 214 20.50 -11.69 -3.29
CA ARG A 214 19.33 -11.02 -3.86
C ARG A 214 18.44 -11.97 -4.67
N LYS A 215 19.02 -12.73 -5.59
CA LYS A 215 18.24 -13.66 -6.42
C LYS A 215 17.41 -14.66 -5.59
N LYS A 216 17.99 -15.15 -4.48
CA LYS A 216 17.24 -16.08 -3.60
C LYS A 216 16.09 -15.40 -2.88
N SER A 217 16.21 -14.11 -2.52
CA SER A 217 15.10 -13.41 -1.88
C SER A 217 13.95 -13.18 -2.85
N LEU A 218 14.23 -12.88 -4.12
CA LEU A 218 13.19 -12.78 -5.15
C LEU A 218 12.53 -14.16 -5.44
N GLN A 219 13.32 -15.23 -5.50
CA GLN A 219 12.81 -16.60 -5.65
C GLN A 219 11.89 -17.00 -4.47
N ALA A 220 12.20 -16.55 -3.26
CA ALA A 220 11.35 -16.79 -2.11
C ALA A 220 9.99 -16.10 -2.23
N LEU A 221 9.92 -14.86 -2.78
CA LEU A 221 8.64 -14.20 -3.07
C LEU A 221 7.77 -15.03 -4.01
N VAL A 222 8.37 -15.53 -5.11
CA VAL A 222 7.67 -16.39 -6.09
C VAL A 222 7.22 -17.72 -5.44
N LYS A 223 8.02 -18.29 -4.55
CA LYS A 223 7.66 -19.51 -3.81
C LYS A 223 6.47 -19.27 -2.89
N HIS A 224 6.44 -18.17 -2.13
CA HIS A 224 5.30 -17.83 -1.28
C HIS A 224 4.03 -17.57 -2.10
N PHE A 225 4.15 -16.94 -3.27
CA PHE A 225 3.04 -16.85 -4.21
C PHE A 225 2.48 -18.24 -4.57
N GLU A 226 3.35 -19.19 -4.97
CA GLU A 226 2.97 -20.56 -5.30
C GLU A 226 2.20 -21.26 -4.17
N GLU A 227 2.60 -21.02 -2.92
CA GLU A 227 2.02 -21.68 -1.74
C GLU A 227 0.66 -21.10 -1.32
N THR A 228 0.43 -19.79 -1.53
CA THR A 228 -0.70 -19.08 -0.89
C THR A 228 -1.69 -18.45 -1.85
N HIS A 229 -1.38 -18.27 -3.15
CA HIS A 229 -2.31 -17.62 -4.07
C HIS A 229 -3.69 -18.31 -4.10
N SER A 230 -4.74 -17.52 -4.32
CA SER A 230 -6.08 -18.03 -4.59
C SER A 230 -6.21 -18.53 -6.04
N GLU A 231 -7.39 -18.99 -6.43
CA GLU A 231 -7.63 -19.40 -7.82
C GLU A 231 -7.41 -18.25 -8.79
N ILE A 232 -6.58 -18.49 -9.81
CA ILE A 232 -6.27 -17.50 -10.85
C ILE A 232 -7.36 -17.57 -11.93
N ASN A 233 -8.06 -16.45 -12.10
CA ASN A 233 -9.11 -16.26 -13.10
C ASN A 233 -8.84 -14.99 -13.92
N ASP A 234 -9.75 -14.62 -14.83
CA ASP A 234 -9.55 -13.47 -15.71
C ASP A 234 -9.57 -12.11 -14.99
N ASP A 235 -10.14 -12.03 -13.78
CA ASP A 235 -10.13 -10.82 -12.94
C ASP A 235 -8.95 -10.79 -11.95
N TYR A 236 -8.04 -11.80 -11.98
CA TYR A 236 -6.90 -11.91 -11.05
C TYR A 236 -5.82 -10.89 -11.38
N VAL A 237 -5.48 -10.05 -10.44
CA VAL A 237 -4.46 -9.00 -10.59
C VAL A 237 -3.36 -9.20 -9.55
N VAL A 238 -2.12 -9.06 -9.97
CA VAL A 238 -0.93 -9.06 -9.09
C VAL A 238 -0.30 -7.69 -9.11
N CYS A 239 -0.03 -7.13 -7.92
CA CYS A 239 0.72 -5.89 -7.77
C CYS A 239 2.17 -6.20 -7.40
N ILE A 240 3.11 -5.53 -8.06
CA ILE A 240 4.53 -5.60 -7.77
C ILE A 240 5.05 -4.19 -7.67
N GLU A 241 5.43 -3.79 -6.47
CA GLU A 241 6.00 -2.46 -6.28
C GLU A 241 7.48 -2.58 -5.90
N HIS A 242 8.24 -1.55 -6.26
CA HIS A 242 9.68 -1.58 -6.03
C HIS A 242 10.25 -0.23 -5.61
N GLY A 243 11.34 -0.28 -4.86
CA GLY A 243 12.14 0.87 -4.45
C GLY A 243 13.32 1.09 -5.40
N ASP A 244 13.05 1.55 -6.62
CA ASP A 244 14.07 1.83 -7.66
C ASP A 244 14.99 0.63 -7.96
N CYS A 245 14.35 -0.53 -8.23
CA CYS A 245 14.99 -1.78 -8.67
C CYS A 245 14.10 -2.50 -9.70
N ALA A 246 13.76 -1.82 -10.79
CA ALA A 246 12.81 -2.27 -11.81
C ALA A 246 13.17 -3.64 -12.41
N GLU A 247 14.46 -3.94 -12.62
CA GLU A 247 14.91 -5.23 -13.15
C GLU A 247 14.51 -6.41 -12.25
N ASP A 248 14.58 -6.23 -10.93
CA ASP A 248 14.17 -7.22 -9.94
C ASP A 248 12.65 -7.43 -9.94
N ALA A 249 11.89 -6.33 -10.00
CA ALA A 249 10.43 -6.36 -10.07
C ALA A 249 9.96 -7.06 -11.36
N GLU A 250 10.56 -6.73 -12.49
CA GLU A 250 10.25 -7.35 -13.77
C GLU A 250 10.63 -8.84 -13.81
N TRP A 251 11.72 -9.22 -13.15
CA TRP A 251 12.07 -10.63 -13.00
C TRP A 251 10.98 -11.39 -12.23
N VAL A 252 10.50 -10.86 -11.10
CA VAL A 252 9.41 -11.48 -10.32
C VAL A 252 8.13 -11.56 -11.15
N ARG A 253 7.77 -10.49 -11.87
CA ARG A 253 6.62 -10.46 -12.77
C ARG A 253 6.66 -11.57 -13.79
N ASN A 254 7.80 -11.72 -14.48
CA ASN A 254 7.98 -12.71 -15.55
C ASN A 254 7.90 -14.14 -14.99
N GLU A 255 8.54 -14.41 -13.85
CA GLU A 255 8.45 -15.72 -13.19
C GLU A 255 7.00 -16.11 -12.85
N ILE A 256 6.21 -15.14 -12.33
CA ILE A 256 4.81 -15.37 -12.00
C ILE A 256 3.96 -15.55 -13.26
N ALA A 257 4.16 -14.72 -14.28
CA ALA A 257 3.44 -14.85 -15.55
C ALA A 257 3.70 -16.19 -16.23
N GLU A 258 4.96 -16.61 -16.31
CA GLU A 258 5.36 -17.83 -16.99
C GLU A 258 4.94 -19.11 -16.25
N LYS A 259 5.07 -19.11 -14.91
CA LYS A 259 4.79 -20.33 -14.12
C LYS A 259 3.31 -20.55 -13.83
N PHE A 260 2.56 -19.46 -13.62
CA PHE A 260 1.18 -19.54 -13.11
C PHE A 260 0.15 -18.99 -14.09
N GLY A 261 0.57 -18.41 -15.21
CA GLY A 261 -0.34 -17.91 -16.24
C GLY A 261 -1.09 -16.63 -15.87
N VAL A 262 -0.59 -15.87 -14.88
CA VAL A 262 -1.16 -14.56 -14.52
C VAL A 262 -0.99 -13.61 -15.69
N LYS A 263 -2.08 -12.90 -16.06
CA LYS A 263 -2.12 -12.02 -17.23
C LYS A 263 -2.10 -10.54 -16.86
N SER A 264 -2.61 -10.18 -15.69
CA SER A 264 -2.79 -8.79 -15.27
C SER A 264 -1.87 -8.44 -14.11
N PHE A 265 -1.07 -7.39 -14.31
CA PHE A 265 -0.12 -6.89 -13.33
C PHE A 265 -0.22 -5.36 -13.22
N MET A 266 -0.05 -4.85 -12.00
CA MET A 266 0.29 -3.46 -11.72
C MET A 266 1.74 -3.47 -11.23
N VAL A 267 2.63 -2.75 -11.92
CA VAL A 267 4.05 -2.69 -11.56
C VAL A 267 4.41 -1.23 -11.36
N GLU A 268 4.65 -0.84 -10.11
CA GLU A 268 4.81 0.57 -9.74
C GLU A 268 6.11 0.84 -8.99
N LEU A 269 6.69 2.00 -9.23
CA LEU A 269 7.75 2.56 -8.41
C LEU A 269 7.11 3.21 -7.17
N LEU A 270 7.51 2.76 -5.98
CA LEU A 270 6.94 3.23 -4.73
C LEU A 270 7.21 4.71 -4.48
N ASP A 271 6.19 5.35 -3.92
CA ASP A 271 6.22 6.74 -3.50
C ASP A 271 7.21 7.02 -2.35
N PRO A 272 7.54 8.30 -2.08
CA PRO A 272 8.47 8.66 -1.02
C PRO A 272 8.03 8.28 0.39
N VAL A 273 6.74 8.12 0.67
CA VAL A 273 6.27 7.77 2.02
C VAL A 273 6.68 6.35 2.35
N ILE A 274 6.29 5.39 1.53
CA ILE A 274 6.67 3.99 1.71
C ILE A 274 8.18 3.82 1.51
N GLY A 275 8.75 4.46 0.48
CA GLY A 275 10.18 4.45 0.18
C GLY A 275 11.05 4.90 1.35
N SER A 276 10.65 5.92 2.12
CA SER A 276 11.38 6.41 3.30
C SER A 276 11.58 5.34 4.37
N HIS A 277 10.61 4.44 4.52
CA HIS A 277 10.64 3.37 5.52
C HIS A 277 11.28 2.07 5.02
N THR A 278 11.22 1.79 3.73
CA THR A 278 11.69 0.53 3.15
C THR A 278 13.04 0.64 2.45
N GLY A 279 13.33 1.81 1.93
CA GLY A 279 14.58 2.13 1.24
C GLY A 279 14.67 1.63 -0.20
N PRO A 280 15.76 2.02 -0.90
CA PRO A 280 16.06 1.50 -2.22
C PRO A 280 16.23 -0.02 -2.21
N GLY A 281 15.77 -0.69 -3.25
CA GLY A 281 15.88 -2.14 -3.42
C GLY A 281 14.79 -2.96 -2.74
N LEU A 282 13.72 -2.35 -2.20
CA LEU A 282 12.51 -3.09 -1.86
C LEU A 282 11.91 -3.72 -3.12
N VAL A 283 11.45 -4.95 -3.02
CA VAL A 283 10.42 -5.52 -3.91
C VAL A 283 9.33 -6.09 -3.03
N VAL A 284 8.11 -5.67 -3.28
CA VAL A 284 6.90 -6.21 -2.65
C VAL A 284 5.99 -6.80 -3.71
N LEU A 285 5.42 -7.94 -3.38
CA LEU A 285 4.52 -8.73 -4.22
C LEU A 285 3.18 -8.85 -3.48
N CYS A 286 2.13 -8.23 -4.01
CA CYS A 286 0.79 -8.26 -3.46
C CYS A 286 -0.17 -8.96 -4.40
N TYR A 287 -1.04 -9.82 -3.86
CA TYR A 287 -1.92 -10.64 -4.69
C TYR A 287 -3.11 -11.21 -3.89
N PRO A 288 -4.22 -11.57 -4.56
CA PRO A 288 -5.29 -12.31 -3.92
C PRO A 288 -4.82 -13.70 -3.48
N CYS A 289 -5.08 -14.06 -2.24
CA CYS A 289 -4.59 -15.27 -1.61
C CYS A 289 -5.71 -16.06 -0.91
N LYS A 290 -5.41 -17.26 -0.46
CA LYS A 290 -6.20 -17.94 0.57
C LYS A 290 -6.15 -17.12 1.85
N PRO A 291 -7.19 -17.16 2.70
CA PRO A 291 -7.19 -16.37 3.94
C PRO A 291 -5.88 -16.52 4.70
N ARG A 292 -5.26 -15.38 5.02
CA ARG A 292 -4.05 -15.33 5.85
C ARG A 292 -4.33 -15.88 7.25
N ALA A 293 -3.41 -16.61 7.83
CA ALA A 293 -3.53 -17.20 9.17
C ALA A 293 -2.97 -16.28 10.26
#